data_ae527c6d49ba155deac064e9106b8da3
#
_entry.id   ae527c6d49ba155deac064e9106b8da3
#
_cell.length_a   1.000
_cell.length_b   1.000
_cell.length_c   1.000
_cell.angle_alpha   90.00
_cell.angle_beta   90.00
_cell.angle_gamma   90.00
#
_symmetry.space_group_name_H-M   'P 1'
#
loop_
_entity.id
_entity.type
_entity.pdbx_description
1 polymer ?
#
loop_
_entity_poly.entity_id
_entity_poly.type
_entity_poly.pdbx_seq_one_letter_code
_entity_poly.pdbx_strand_id
1 'polypeptide(L)'
;MKVVILGYGSIGKRHAQNLKKLGHEVIPLDLNYKLRFDVDCAFICTPTQFHVNHATEYIERGIPVFIEKPLTYNMEELEKIESLVKKQPVISMVGCNLRFHPSLLKAKIIASTRRVIYARAETGYYLPFWRQEDYRKSYSASEYGGIVLDAIHEPDYLYWLFGDIKDLKMVCDKVSNLEIKKEDIAEIGIIFESGLSASVHCDYLMKNYHRKLDLYMPHEVISFKIQPTNIMYKKEVQYFLDCVKERKEPMNNIKEAGYVLSKILEGSGYNPSKAYINQTAPEDIKEDR
;
A
#
# COMPACT_ATOMS: atom_id res chain seq x y z
N MET A 1 -18.58 18.66 -0.40
CA MET A 1 -17.20 19.14 -0.33
C MET A 1 -16.67 19.31 -1.75
N LYS A 2 -15.73 20.20 -1.94
CA LYS A 2 -14.99 20.42 -3.17
C LYS A 2 -13.63 19.74 -3.05
N VAL A 3 -13.36 18.75 -3.88
CA VAL A 3 -12.21 17.85 -3.78
C VAL A 3 -11.37 17.92 -5.04
N VAL A 4 -10.08 18.20 -4.91
CA VAL A 4 -9.13 18.09 -6.00
C VAL A 4 -8.48 16.70 -6.03
N ILE A 5 -8.27 16.14 -7.23
CA ILE A 5 -7.55 14.87 -7.42
C ILE A 5 -6.36 15.14 -8.34
N LEU A 6 -5.16 14.94 -7.81
CA LEU A 6 -3.91 14.98 -8.57
C LEU A 6 -3.56 13.59 -9.07
N GLY A 7 -3.40 13.44 -10.39
CA GLY A 7 -3.20 12.15 -11.04
C GLY A 7 -4.51 11.47 -11.40
N TYR A 8 -4.89 11.55 -12.69
CA TYR A 8 -6.17 11.04 -13.19
C TYR A 8 -6.01 9.70 -13.93
N GLY A 9 -5.09 8.86 -13.44
CA GLY A 9 -4.93 7.47 -13.86
C GLY A 9 -6.05 6.55 -13.33
N SER A 10 -5.81 5.23 -13.34
CA SER A 10 -6.82 4.22 -12.94
C SER A 10 -7.40 4.48 -11.54
N ILE A 11 -6.53 4.73 -10.54
CA ILE A 11 -6.97 4.92 -9.15
C ILE A 11 -7.63 6.30 -8.96
N GLY A 12 -7.07 7.36 -9.53
CA GLY A 12 -7.68 8.71 -9.45
C GLY A 12 -9.07 8.75 -10.09
N LYS A 13 -9.28 8.08 -11.23
CA LYS A 13 -10.60 7.92 -11.85
C LYS A 13 -11.58 7.17 -10.95
N ARG A 14 -11.12 6.12 -10.26
CA ARG A 14 -11.92 5.36 -9.29
C ARG A 14 -12.36 6.22 -8.11
N HIS A 15 -11.44 6.98 -7.51
CA HIS A 15 -11.77 7.91 -6.43
C HIS A 15 -12.72 9.01 -6.91
N ALA A 16 -12.48 9.59 -8.09
CA ALA A 16 -13.38 10.57 -8.67
C ALA A 16 -14.83 10.04 -8.82
N GLN A 17 -14.98 8.82 -9.31
CA GLN A 17 -16.29 8.17 -9.43
C GLN A 17 -16.96 7.94 -8.08
N ASN A 18 -16.19 7.49 -7.06
CA ASN A 18 -16.72 7.28 -5.72
C ASN A 18 -17.12 8.61 -5.06
N LEU A 19 -16.30 9.65 -5.17
CA LEU A 19 -16.60 11.00 -4.67
C LEU A 19 -17.85 11.59 -5.29
N LYS A 20 -17.98 11.50 -6.62
CA LYS A 20 -19.18 11.97 -7.35
C LYS A 20 -20.44 11.22 -6.91
N LYS A 21 -20.36 9.88 -6.72
CA LYS A 21 -21.48 9.08 -6.20
C LYS A 21 -21.86 9.42 -4.76
N LEU A 22 -20.96 10.02 -4.00
CA LEU A 22 -21.18 10.53 -2.64
C LEU A 22 -21.68 12.00 -2.64
N GLY A 23 -21.88 12.60 -3.81
CA GLY A 23 -22.42 13.95 -3.95
C GLY A 23 -21.39 15.07 -3.80
N HIS A 24 -20.10 14.79 -4.01
CA HIS A 24 -19.03 15.79 -3.90
C HIS A 24 -18.65 16.38 -5.25
N GLU A 25 -18.24 17.65 -5.26
CA GLU A 25 -17.62 18.31 -6.41
C GLU A 25 -16.20 17.80 -6.56
N VAL A 26 -15.83 17.38 -7.78
CA VAL A 26 -14.51 16.79 -8.06
C VAL A 26 -13.81 17.56 -9.16
N ILE A 27 -12.61 18.02 -8.86
CA ILE A 27 -11.71 18.71 -9.80
C ILE A 27 -10.55 17.76 -10.13
N PRO A 28 -10.59 17.05 -11.26
CA PRO A 28 -9.47 16.20 -11.66
C PRO A 28 -8.35 17.07 -12.27
N LEU A 29 -7.13 16.83 -11.83
CA LEU A 29 -5.92 17.41 -12.41
C LEU A 29 -5.05 16.29 -12.95
N ASP A 30 -4.68 16.38 -14.22
CA ASP A 30 -3.79 15.46 -14.92
C ASP A 30 -2.54 16.21 -15.42
N LEU A 31 -1.74 15.64 -16.29
CA LEU A 31 -0.48 16.19 -16.78
C LEU A 31 -0.60 17.70 -17.14
N ASN A 32 0.42 18.49 -16.77
CA ASN A 32 0.50 19.95 -17.02
C ASN A 32 -0.55 20.82 -16.29
N TYR A 33 -1.00 20.39 -15.12
CA TYR A 33 -2.00 21.11 -14.33
C TYR A 33 -1.45 22.32 -13.57
N LYS A 34 -2.33 23.31 -13.36
CA LYS A 34 -2.14 24.34 -12.34
C LYS A 34 -2.80 23.88 -11.05
N LEU A 35 -2.04 23.87 -9.95
CA LEU A 35 -2.56 23.48 -8.64
C LEU A 35 -3.78 24.36 -8.24
N ARG A 36 -4.73 23.74 -7.56
CA ARG A 36 -5.95 24.38 -7.06
C ARG A 36 -5.99 24.24 -5.55
N PHE A 37 -6.10 25.38 -4.86
CA PHE A 37 -6.09 25.45 -3.40
C PHE A 37 -7.43 25.91 -2.81
N ASP A 38 -8.39 26.30 -3.64
CA ASP A 38 -9.77 26.64 -3.27
C ASP A 38 -10.63 25.37 -3.11
N VAL A 39 -10.18 24.44 -2.28
CA VAL A 39 -10.74 23.11 -2.10
C VAL A 39 -10.79 22.73 -0.61
N ASP A 40 -11.67 21.79 -0.25
CA ASP A 40 -11.81 21.30 1.11
C ASP A 40 -10.76 20.22 1.45
N CYS A 41 -10.31 19.46 0.46
CA CYS A 41 -9.23 18.46 0.60
C CYS A 41 -8.64 18.09 -0.76
N ALA A 42 -7.46 17.45 -0.73
CA ALA A 42 -6.75 16.97 -1.92
C ALA A 42 -6.52 15.46 -1.86
N PHE A 43 -6.73 14.78 -3.00
CA PHE A 43 -6.39 13.38 -3.22
C PHE A 43 -5.14 13.31 -4.10
N ILE A 44 -4.07 12.76 -3.57
CA ILE A 44 -2.79 12.59 -4.27
C ILE A 44 -2.76 11.17 -4.83
N CYS A 45 -3.02 11.04 -6.14
CA CYS A 45 -3.10 9.77 -6.87
C CYS A 45 -2.07 9.72 -8.02
N THR A 46 -1.04 10.52 -7.90
CA THR A 46 0.09 10.57 -8.85
C THR A 46 1.01 9.36 -8.68
N PRO A 47 1.99 9.13 -9.56
CA PRO A 47 3.04 8.13 -9.30
C PRO A 47 3.79 8.42 -7.99
N THR A 48 4.20 7.38 -7.28
CA THR A 48 4.71 7.43 -5.90
C THR A 48 5.85 8.43 -5.68
N GLN A 49 6.76 8.56 -6.66
CA GLN A 49 7.88 9.51 -6.58
C GLN A 49 7.44 10.99 -6.47
N PHE A 50 6.17 11.28 -6.74
CA PHE A 50 5.62 12.63 -6.64
C PHE A 50 4.69 12.83 -5.42
N HIS A 51 4.39 11.75 -4.66
CA HIS A 51 3.43 11.83 -3.55
C HIS A 51 3.81 12.89 -2.53
N VAL A 52 5.05 12.85 -2.04
CA VAL A 52 5.52 13.77 -0.99
C VAL A 52 5.52 15.21 -1.49
N ASN A 53 6.04 15.47 -2.68
CA ASN A 53 6.09 16.83 -3.23
C ASN A 53 4.69 17.40 -3.43
N HIS A 54 3.76 16.62 -3.99
CA HIS A 54 2.39 17.07 -4.18
C HIS A 54 1.62 17.24 -2.85
N ALA A 55 1.81 16.33 -1.90
CA ALA A 55 1.20 16.45 -0.58
C ALA A 55 1.71 17.68 0.17
N THR A 56 3.01 17.99 0.08
CA THR A 56 3.64 19.17 0.69
C THR A 56 2.90 20.45 0.29
N GLU A 57 2.58 20.62 -0.98
CA GLU A 57 1.89 21.81 -1.48
C GLU A 57 0.55 22.08 -0.77
N TYR A 58 -0.16 21.04 -0.37
CA TYR A 58 -1.45 21.16 0.32
C TYR A 58 -1.26 21.23 1.84
N ILE A 59 -0.36 20.43 2.40
CA ILE A 59 -0.08 20.40 3.84
C ILE A 59 0.39 21.77 4.33
N GLU A 60 1.30 22.44 3.60
CA GLU A 60 1.80 23.78 3.96
C GLU A 60 0.69 24.85 3.98
N ARG A 61 -0.43 24.58 3.33
CA ARG A 61 -1.61 25.46 3.32
C ARG A 61 -2.71 25.01 4.28
N GLY A 62 -2.43 23.99 5.10
CA GLY A 62 -3.41 23.46 6.04
C GLY A 62 -4.57 22.71 5.38
N ILE A 63 -4.45 22.31 4.10
CA ILE A 63 -5.47 21.58 3.37
C ILE A 63 -5.33 20.08 3.63
N PRO A 64 -6.39 19.40 4.11
CA PRO A 64 -6.40 17.95 4.32
C PRO A 64 -5.99 17.15 3.09
N VAL A 65 -5.21 16.08 3.28
CA VAL A 65 -4.69 15.26 2.20
C VAL A 65 -5.01 13.78 2.35
N PHE A 66 -5.48 13.17 1.28
CA PHE A 66 -5.50 11.73 1.07
C PHE A 66 -4.37 11.38 0.09
N ILE A 67 -3.47 10.47 0.47
CA ILE A 67 -2.32 10.09 -0.35
C ILE A 67 -2.45 8.61 -0.70
N GLU A 68 -2.36 8.24 -1.96
CA GLU A 68 -2.33 6.83 -2.36
C GLU A 68 -1.11 6.09 -1.80
N LYS A 69 -1.28 4.79 -1.58
CA LYS A 69 -0.20 3.91 -1.16
C LYS A 69 0.77 3.62 -2.34
N PRO A 70 2.04 3.35 -2.05
CA PRO A 70 2.72 3.60 -0.78
C PRO A 70 2.88 5.09 -0.53
N LEU A 71 3.02 5.50 0.73
CA LEU A 71 3.21 6.92 1.10
C LEU A 71 4.38 7.53 0.33
N THR A 72 5.49 6.80 0.30
CA THR A 72 6.69 7.11 -0.51
C THR A 72 7.46 5.82 -0.82
N TYR A 73 8.64 5.94 -1.43
CA TYR A 73 9.46 4.80 -1.86
C TYR A 73 10.84 4.74 -1.19
N ASN A 74 11.21 5.74 -0.36
CA ASN A 74 12.48 5.78 0.36
C ASN A 74 12.39 6.53 1.69
N MET A 75 13.43 6.37 2.53
CA MET A 75 13.49 6.98 3.87
C MET A 75 13.62 8.51 3.83
N GLU A 76 14.36 9.07 2.89
CA GLU A 76 14.56 10.53 2.79
C GLU A 76 13.23 11.27 2.61
N GLU A 77 12.42 10.83 1.65
CA GLU A 77 11.10 11.39 1.40
C GLU A 77 10.13 11.14 2.58
N LEU A 78 10.29 9.99 3.29
CA LEU A 78 9.50 9.68 4.47
C LEU A 78 9.80 10.66 5.60
N GLU A 79 11.08 10.86 5.94
CA GLU A 79 11.51 11.82 6.99
C GLU A 79 11.08 13.24 6.66
N LYS A 80 11.12 13.64 5.39
CA LYS A 80 10.68 14.95 4.92
C LYS A 80 9.20 15.18 5.20
N ILE A 81 8.31 14.25 4.82
CA ILE A 81 6.87 14.43 5.04
C ILE A 81 6.48 14.31 6.51
N GLU A 82 7.10 13.42 7.28
CA GLU A 82 6.89 13.31 8.72
C GLU A 82 7.31 14.59 9.46
N SER A 83 8.47 15.14 9.09
CA SER A 83 8.93 16.42 9.64
C SER A 83 7.98 17.57 9.31
N LEU A 84 7.41 17.57 8.11
CA LEU A 84 6.42 18.56 7.68
C LEU A 84 5.15 18.48 8.52
N VAL A 85 4.52 17.32 8.64
CA VAL A 85 3.26 17.17 9.40
C VAL A 85 3.45 17.39 10.89
N LYS A 86 4.66 17.19 11.43
CA LYS A 86 5.01 17.55 12.81
C LYS A 86 5.02 19.06 13.02
N LYS A 87 5.47 19.83 12.03
CA LYS A 87 5.51 21.30 12.05
C LYS A 87 4.16 21.93 11.71
N GLN A 88 3.48 21.34 10.75
CA GLN A 88 2.19 21.79 10.21
C GLN A 88 1.17 20.65 10.30
N PRO A 89 0.55 20.42 11.48
CA PRO A 89 -0.45 19.37 11.63
C PRO A 89 -1.64 19.58 10.69
N VAL A 90 -2.00 18.53 9.95
CA VAL A 90 -3.12 18.52 9.03
C VAL A 90 -3.80 17.15 9.05
N ILE A 91 -5.10 17.11 8.79
CA ILE A 91 -5.81 15.85 8.62
C ILE A 91 -5.25 15.15 7.38
N SER A 92 -4.65 14.00 7.60
CA SER A 92 -3.99 13.23 6.54
C SER A 92 -4.35 11.75 6.64
N MET A 93 -4.46 11.08 5.49
CA MET A 93 -4.69 9.65 5.42
C MET A 93 -3.92 9.04 4.25
N VAL A 94 -3.37 7.84 4.43
CA VAL A 94 -2.76 7.06 3.35
C VAL A 94 -3.70 5.94 2.93
N GLY A 95 -3.86 5.75 1.62
CA GLY A 95 -4.86 4.89 1.00
C GLY A 95 -4.58 3.39 1.16
N CYS A 96 -4.72 2.86 2.36
CA CYS A 96 -4.67 1.43 2.64
C CYS A 96 -6.09 0.83 2.69
N ASN A 97 -6.73 0.78 1.55
CA ASN A 97 -8.12 0.40 1.35
C ASN A 97 -8.51 -0.97 1.93
N LEU A 98 -7.55 -1.88 2.09
CA LEU A 98 -7.82 -3.21 2.65
C LEU A 98 -8.30 -3.16 4.10
N ARG A 99 -7.95 -2.14 4.89
CA ARG A 99 -8.53 -1.94 6.24
C ARG A 99 -10.07 -1.81 6.22
N PHE A 100 -10.66 -1.47 5.06
CA PHE A 100 -12.11 -1.36 4.83
C PHE A 100 -12.72 -2.59 4.15
N HIS A 101 -11.91 -3.63 3.86
CA HIS A 101 -12.39 -4.86 3.25
C HIS A 101 -13.22 -5.69 4.25
N PRO A 102 -14.42 -6.21 3.86
CA PRO A 102 -15.30 -6.96 4.79
C PRO A 102 -14.61 -8.13 5.50
N SER A 103 -13.75 -8.88 4.80
CA SER A 103 -13.00 -10.00 5.40
C SER A 103 -12.01 -9.50 6.46
N LEU A 104 -11.33 -8.38 6.24
CA LEU A 104 -10.36 -7.85 7.19
C LEU A 104 -11.03 -7.15 8.39
N LEU A 105 -12.21 -6.54 8.19
CA LEU A 105 -13.03 -6.06 9.31
C LEU A 105 -13.46 -7.23 10.23
N LYS A 106 -13.84 -8.38 9.65
CA LYS A 106 -14.12 -9.60 10.43
C LYS A 106 -12.86 -10.12 11.13
N ALA A 107 -11.72 -10.14 10.43
CA ALA A 107 -10.44 -10.53 11.02
C ALA A 107 -10.06 -9.64 12.22
N LYS A 108 -10.32 -8.32 12.14
CA LYS A 108 -10.08 -7.37 13.25
C LYS A 108 -10.93 -7.70 14.49
N ILE A 109 -12.20 -8.02 14.30
CA ILE A 109 -13.07 -8.45 15.42
C ILE A 109 -12.51 -9.72 16.04
N ILE A 110 -12.11 -10.71 15.25
CA ILE A 110 -11.56 -11.97 15.77
C ILE A 110 -10.23 -11.71 16.50
N ALA A 111 -9.33 -10.94 15.91
CA ALA A 111 -8.05 -10.60 16.53
C ALA A 111 -8.18 -9.84 17.85
N SER A 112 -9.25 -9.03 18.02
CA SER A 112 -9.52 -8.29 19.26
C SER A 112 -10.25 -9.08 20.33
N THR A 113 -10.92 -10.20 19.97
CA THR A 113 -11.78 -10.98 20.89
C THR A 113 -11.24 -12.38 21.18
N ARG A 114 -10.27 -12.85 20.41
CA ARG A 114 -9.75 -14.21 20.51
C ARG A 114 -8.21 -14.21 20.50
N ARG A 115 -7.61 -15.23 21.12
CA ARG A 115 -6.17 -15.41 21.16
C ARG A 115 -5.67 -15.91 19.79
N VAL A 116 -5.06 -15.04 19.01
CA VAL A 116 -4.27 -15.42 17.83
C VAL A 116 -2.84 -15.72 18.28
N ILE A 117 -2.26 -16.82 17.81
CA ILE A 117 -0.89 -17.26 18.15
C ILE A 117 0.08 -17.06 17.00
N TYR A 118 -0.42 -17.01 15.75
CA TYR A 118 0.35 -16.76 14.55
C TYR A 118 -0.58 -16.25 13.45
N ALA A 119 -0.04 -15.45 12.53
CA ALA A 119 -0.76 -15.01 11.34
C ALA A 119 0.06 -15.24 10.06
N ARG A 120 -0.61 -15.58 8.96
CA ARG A 120 0.03 -15.72 7.66
C ARG A 120 -0.75 -14.94 6.61
N ALA A 121 -0.09 -14.03 5.95
CA ALA A 121 -0.63 -13.25 4.85
C ALA A 121 0.04 -13.67 3.54
N GLU A 122 -0.74 -13.79 2.48
CA GLU A 122 -0.25 -14.14 1.15
C GLU A 122 -0.90 -13.24 0.11
N THR A 123 -0.12 -12.71 -0.82
CA THR A 123 -0.64 -12.03 -2.01
C THR A 123 0.24 -12.35 -3.21
N GLY A 124 -0.39 -12.74 -4.30
CA GLY A 124 0.30 -13.00 -5.55
C GLY A 124 -0.60 -12.72 -6.74
N TYR A 125 -0.01 -12.22 -7.80
CA TYR A 125 -0.67 -12.00 -9.09
C TYR A 125 0.36 -11.88 -10.21
N TYR A 126 -0.02 -12.31 -11.40
CA TYR A 126 0.87 -12.20 -12.54
C TYR A 126 0.83 -10.78 -13.11
N LEU A 127 1.90 -10.02 -12.91
CA LEU A 127 1.96 -8.61 -13.25
C LEU A 127 1.53 -8.29 -14.68
N PRO A 128 1.93 -9.06 -15.72
CA PRO A 128 1.46 -8.83 -17.09
C PRO A 128 -0.05 -8.96 -17.27
N PHE A 129 -0.72 -9.81 -16.49
CA PHE A 129 -2.18 -10.00 -16.58
C PHE A 129 -2.95 -9.00 -15.70
N TRP A 130 -2.30 -8.46 -14.68
CA TRP A 130 -2.89 -7.51 -13.75
C TRP A 130 -3.12 -6.13 -14.38
N ARG A 131 -2.30 -5.77 -15.36
CA ARG A 131 -2.38 -4.48 -16.07
C ARG A 131 -3.08 -4.67 -17.41
N GLN A 132 -4.04 -3.78 -17.72
CA GLN A 132 -4.73 -3.76 -19.03
C GLN A 132 -3.81 -3.24 -20.15
N GLU A 133 -2.82 -2.42 -19.78
CA GLU A 133 -1.80 -1.87 -20.68
C GLU A 133 -0.48 -2.62 -20.49
N ASP A 134 0.52 -2.26 -21.28
CA ASP A 134 1.87 -2.79 -21.15
C ASP A 134 2.41 -2.59 -19.73
N TYR A 135 2.53 -3.70 -18.96
CA TYR A 135 2.98 -3.67 -17.56
C TYR A 135 4.34 -3.00 -17.37
N ARG A 136 5.22 -3.05 -18.40
CA ARG A 136 6.56 -2.44 -18.36
C ARG A 136 6.54 -0.93 -18.19
N LYS A 137 5.44 -0.29 -18.58
CA LYS A 137 5.19 1.14 -18.39
C LYS A 137 4.51 1.46 -17.05
N SER A 138 4.16 0.43 -16.27
CA SER A 138 3.50 0.63 -14.99
C SER A 138 4.48 1.08 -13.90
N TYR A 139 3.94 1.72 -12.88
CA TYR A 139 4.67 2.01 -11.65
C TYR A 139 5.34 0.75 -11.07
N SER A 140 4.62 -0.38 -11.04
CA SER A 140 5.12 -1.66 -10.51
C SER A 140 6.42 -2.14 -11.16
N ALA A 141 6.63 -1.82 -12.44
CA ALA A 141 7.84 -2.19 -13.17
C ALA A 141 8.99 -1.17 -13.04
N SER A 142 8.72 0.00 -12.49
CA SER A 142 9.70 1.09 -12.38
C SER A 142 10.68 0.90 -11.22
N GLU A 143 11.69 1.75 -11.14
CA GLU A 143 12.62 1.84 -10.01
C GLU A 143 11.96 2.30 -8.69
N TYR A 144 10.76 2.86 -8.76
CA TYR A 144 9.98 3.32 -7.61
C TYR A 144 8.94 2.29 -7.14
N GLY A 145 8.81 1.15 -7.85
CA GLY A 145 7.84 0.08 -7.61
C GLY A 145 8.46 -1.15 -6.94
N GLY A 146 8.09 -2.33 -7.44
CA GLY A 146 8.44 -3.63 -6.90
C GLY A 146 7.32 -4.23 -6.07
N ILE A 147 7.38 -5.57 -5.87
CA ILE A 147 6.30 -6.28 -5.16
C ILE A 147 6.18 -5.86 -3.69
N VAL A 148 7.30 -5.52 -3.04
CA VAL A 148 7.31 -5.13 -1.63
C VAL A 148 6.47 -3.88 -1.38
N LEU A 149 6.65 -2.83 -2.20
CA LEU A 149 5.88 -1.59 -2.09
C LEU A 149 4.45 -1.73 -2.64
N ASP A 150 4.25 -2.57 -3.65
CA ASP A 150 2.89 -2.86 -4.14
C ASP A 150 2.08 -3.64 -3.10
N ALA A 151 2.71 -4.56 -2.38
CA ALA A 151 2.12 -5.39 -1.33
C ALA A 151 2.24 -4.77 0.09
N ILE A 152 2.46 -3.45 0.21
CA ILE A 152 2.51 -2.75 1.51
C ILE A 152 1.23 -2.95 2.33
N HIS A 153 0.15 -3.33 1.69
CA HIS A 153 -1.12 -3.63 2.34
C HIS A 153 -1.01 -4.77 3.37
N GLU A 154 -0.19 -5.79 3.10
CA GLU A 154 -0.05 -6.96 3.96
C GLU A 154 0.58 -6.57 5.32
N PRO A 155 1.73 -5.94 5.38
CA PRO A 155 2.28 -5.39 6.62
C PRO A 155 1.37 -4.34 7.27
N ASP A 156 0.71 -3.49 6.47
CA ASP A 156 -0.19 -2.46 6.97
C ASP A 156 -1.38 -3.05 7.74
N TYR A 157 -2.12 -4.00 7.16
CA TYR A 157 -3.24 -4.56 7.90
C TYR A 157 -2.82 -5.48 9.04
N LEU A 158 -1.65 -6.13 8.96
CA LEU A 158 -1.12 -6.90 10.09
C LEU A 158 -0.75 -5.98 11.27
N TYR A 159 -0.12 -4.83 11.01
CA TYR A 159 0.08 -3.79 12.01
C TYR A 159 -1.25 -3.32 12.60
N TRP A 160 -2.22 -3.01 11.78
CA TRP A 160 -3.55 -2.60 12.23
C TRP A 160 -4.27 -3.67 13.07
N LEU A 161 -4.04 -4.96 12.78
CA LEU A 161 -4.62 -6.09 13.53
C LEU A 161 -3.93 -6.29 14.88
N PHE A 162 -2.60 -6.24 14.93
CA PHE A 162 -1.80 -6.75 16.05
C PHE A 162 -0.94 -5.71 16.78
N GLY A 163 -0.90 -4.47 16.29
CA GLY A 163 -0.18 -3.36 16.93
C GLY A 163 1.29 -3.26 16.48
N ASP A 164 2.11 -2.66 17.33
CA ASP A 164 3.48 -2.25 17.00
C ASP A 164 4.40 -3.43 16.65
N ILE A 165 5.22 -3.21 15.63
CA ILE A 165 6.19 -4.15 15.11
C ILE A 165 7.50 -4.02 15.91
N LYS A 166 7.87 -5.08 16.61
CA LYS A 166 9.12 -5.18 17.37
C LYS A 166 10.31 -5.45 16.44
N ASP A 167 10.15 -6.42 15.52
CA ASP A 167 11.20 -6.81 14.57
C ASP A 167 10.57 -7.20 13.23
N LEU A 168 11.24 -6.86 12.13
CA LEU A 168 10.84 -7.22 10.79
C LEU A 168 12.09 -7.62 9.99
N LYS A 169 12.03 -8.79 9.38
CA LYS A 169 13.08 -9.30 8.47
C LYS A 169 12.48 -9.69 7.16
N MET A 170 13.19 -9.38 6.10
CA MET A 170 12.71 -9.63 4.74
C MET A 170 13.82 -10.22 3.88
N VAL A 171 13.41 -11.19 3.05
CA VAL A 171 14.18 -11.68 1.91
C VAL A 171 13.37 -11.35 0.65
N CYS A 172 13.95 -10.60 -0.26
CA CYS A 172 13.29 -10.28 -1.52
C CYS A 172 14.32 -10.33 -2.67
N ASP A 173 13.87 -10.73 -3.84
CA ASP A 173 14.72 -10.86 -5.02
C ASP A 173 13.91 -10.69 -6.32
N LYS A 174 14.63 -10.50 -7.42
CA LYS A 174 14.10 -10.57 -8.77
C LYS A 174 14.50 -11.93 -9.36
N VAL A 175 13.58 -12.90 -9.27
CA VAL A 175 13.83 -14.30 -9.66
C VAL A 175 13.29 -14.65 -11.06
N SER A 176 12.44 -13.80 -11.65
CA SER A 176 11.82 -14.07 -12.95
C SER A 176 12.41 -13.26 -14.10
N ASN A 177 11.95 -13.60 -15.32
CA ASN A 177 12.29 -12.86 -16.55
C ASN A 177 11.36 -11.65 -16.80
N LEU A 178 10.56 -11.23 -15.82
CA LEU A 178 9.75 -10.01 -15.96
C LEU A 178 10.66 -8.79 -16.18
N GLU A 179 10.28 -7.96 -17.13
CA GLU A 179 11.01 -6.72 -17.44
C GLU A 179 10.66 -5.62 -16.43
N ILE A 180 11.15 -5.80 -15.19
CA ILE A 180 10.94 -4.87 -14.07
C ILE A 180 12.29 -4.50 -13.44
N LYS A 181 12.32 -3.40 -12.69
CA LYS A 181 13.56 -2.85 -12.11
C LYS A 181 13.85 -3.32 -10.69
N LYS A 182 12.84 -3.85 -10.00
CA LYS A 182 12.88 -4.23 -8.58
C LYS A 182 12.53 -5.71 -8.40
N GLU A 183 12.39 -6.12 -7.17
CA GLU A 183 12.01 -7.46 -6.76
C GLU A 183 10.61 -7.86 -7.26
N ASP A 184 10.45 -9.15 -7.59
CA ASP A 184 9.19 -9.76 -7.99
C ASP A 184 8.68 -10.82 -7.01
N ILE A 185 9.46 -11.10 -5.96
CA ILE A 185 9.08 -11.97 -4.85
C ILE A 185 9.65 -11.44 -3.54
N ALA A 186 8.90 -11.60 -2.45
CA ALA A 186 9.39 -11.32 -1.10
C ALA A 186 8.75 -12.23 -0.05
N GLU A 187 9.55 -12.58 0.96
CA GLU A 187 9.17 -13.23 2.20
C GLU A 187 9.50 -12.30 3.36
N ILE A 188 8.49 -11.98 4.19
CA ILE A 188 8.63 -11.05 5.30
C ILE A 188 8.23 -11.76 6.59
N GLY A 189 9.13 -11.82 7.57
CA GLY A 189 8.85 -12.25 8.94
C GLY A 189 8.64 -11.05 9.83
N ILE A 190 7.57 -11.04 10.62
CA ILE A 190 7.22 -9.95 11.53
C ILE A 190 7.05 -10.51 12.94
N ILE A 191 7.65 -9.84 13.93
CA ILE A 191 7.42 -10.06 15.36
C ILE A 191 6.81 -8.78 15.92
N PHE A 192 5.65 -8.90 16.55
CA PHE A 192 4.96 -7.77 17.21
C PHE A 192 5.40 -7.61 18.66
N GLU A 193 5.21 -6.42 19.24
CA GLU A 193 5.50 -6.17 20.65
C GLU A 193 4.73 -7.10 21.61
N SER A 194 3.57 -7.59 21.19
CA SER A 194 2.79 -8.59 21.92
C SER A 194 3.44 -9.98 21.98
N GLY A 195 4.53 -10.22 21.23
CA GLY A 195 5.17 -11.52 21.04
C GLY A 195 4.52 -12.40 19.97
N LEU A 196 3.42 -11.95 19.34
CA LEU A 196 2.83 -12.63 18.19
C LEU A 196 3.79 -12.54 16.99
N SER A 197 3.89 -13.62 16.20
CA SER A 197 4.65 -13.64 14.96
C SER A 197 3.71 -13.74 13.76
N ALA A 198 4.14 -13.16 12.64
CA ALA A 198 3.46 -13.31 11.36
C ALA A 198 4.45 -13.51 10.22
N SER A 199 3.98 -14.13 9.12
CA SER A 199 4.69 -14.16 7.84
C SER A 199 3.86 -13.53 6.74
N VAL A 200 4.55 -12.93 5.78
CA VAL A 200 3.96 -12.40 4.54
C VAL A 200 4.72 -12.97 3.37
N HIS A 201 3.99 -13.58 2.43
CA HIS A 201 4.48 -13.90 1.10
C HIS A 201 3.86 -12.98 0.08
N CYS A 202 4.67 -12.41 -0.83
CA CYS A 202 4.14 -11.63 -1.93
C CYS A 202 4.96 -11.82 -3.22
N ASP A 203 4.25 -11.93 -4.37
CA ASP A 203 4.87 -12.17 -5.67
C ASP A 203 4.11 -11.61 -6.87
N TYR A 204 4.84 -11.36 -7.97
CA TYR A 204 4.30 -11.03 -9.29
C TYR A 204 4.17 -12.24 -10.24
N LEU A 205 4.34 -13.46 -9.75
CA LEU A 205 4.53 -14.68 -10.52
C LEU A 205 3.29 -15.54 -10.59
N MET A 206 2.40 -15.44 -9.62
CA MET A 206 1.19 -16.24 -9.50
C MET A 206 0.21 -15.93 -10.62
N LYS A 207 -0.07 -16.91 -11.48
CA LYS A 207 -0.92 -16.71 -12.69
C LYS A 207 -2.35 -16.32 -12.36
N ASN A 208 -2.89 -16.84 -11.26
CA ASN A 208 -4.22 -16.49 -10.76
C ASN A 208 -4.07 -15.56 -9.55
N TYR A 209 -4.87 -14.48 -9.52
CA TYR A 209 -4.90 -13.60 -8.37
C TYR A 209 -5.17 -14.39 -7.08
N HIS A 210 -4.30 -14.21 -6.13
CA HIS A 210 -4.41 -14.79 -4.80
C HIS A 210 -4.15 -13.72 -3.75
N ARG A 211 -5.05 -13.62 -2.76
CA ARG A 211 -4.83 -12.85 -1.55
C ARG A 211 -5.58 -13.49 -0.40
N LYS A 212 -4.85 -13.79 0.67
CA LYS A 212 -5.34 -14.57 1.80
C LYS A 212 -4.71 -14.11 3.11
N LEU A 213 -5.50 -14.18 4.19
CA LEU A 213 -5.03 -14.06 5.56
C LEU A 213 -5.50 -15.28 6.35
N ASP A 214 -4.57 -15.98 6.99
CA ASP A 214 -4.83 -17.07 7.93
C ASP A 214 -4.51 -16.60 9.35
N LEU A 215 -5.46 -16.75 10.26
CA LEU A 215 -5.28 -16.54 11.69
C LEU A 215 -5.24 -17.88 12.39
N TYR A 216 -4.10 -18.21 12.99
CA TYR A 216 -3.88 -19.43 13.74
C TYR A 216 -4.21 -19.20 15.21
N MET A 217 -5.09 -20.01 15.74
CA MET A 217 -5.50 -20.04 17.14
C MET A 217 -5.16 -21.40 17.76
N PRO A 218 -5.21 -21.57 19.09
CA PRO A 218 -4.79 -22.83 19.73
C PRO A 218 -5.44 -24.10 19.18
N HIS A 219 -6.68 -24.00 18.66
CA HIS A 219 -7.46 -25.19 18.25
C HIS A 219 -8.04 -25.09 16.84
N GLU A 220 -7.81 -24.00 16.12
CA GLU A 220 -8.32 -23.82 14.76
C GLU A 220 -7.50 -22.81 13.96
N VAL A 221 -7.69 -22.81 12.64
CA VAL A 221 -7.19 -21.80 11.73
C VAL A 221 -8.39 -21.19 11.00
N ILE A 222 -8.52 -19.88 11.06
CA ILE A 222 -9.54 -19.16 10.29
C ILE A 222 -8.90 -18.49 9.10
N SER A 223 -9.39 -18.82 7.91
CA SER A 223 -8.88 -18.33 6.64
C SER A 223 -9.81 -17.28 6.02
N PHE A 224 -9.24 -16.17 5.58
CA PHE A 224 -9.93 -15.09 4.88
C PHE A 224 -9.41 -14.95 3.47
N LYS A 225 -10.23 -15.27 2.47
CA LYS A 225 -9.95 -14.89 1.09
C LYS A 225 -10.31 -13.42 0.89
N ILE A 226 -9.41 -12.67 0.27
CA ILE A 226 -9.54 -11.23 0.06
C ILE A 226 -9.61 -10.98 -1.43
N GLN A 227 -10.82 -10.73 -1.94
CA GLN A 227 -11.06 -10.46 -3.36
C GLN A 227 -11.24 -8.96 -3.60
N PRO A 228 -10.71 -8.40 -4.69
CA PRO A 228 -10.89 -6.99 -5.01
C PRO A 228 -12.38 -6.61 -5.06
N THR A 229 -12.76 -5.54 -4.37
CA THR A 229 -14.13 -5.01 -4.39
C THR A 229 -14.10 -3.48 -4.34
N ASN A 230 -15.03 -2.83 -5.04
CA ASN A 230 -15.12 -1.37 -4.98
C ASN A 230 -15.70 -0.86 -3.64
N ILE A 231 -16.31 -1.72 -2.84
CA ILE A 231 -16.90 -1.35 -1.54
C ILE A 231 -15.82 -0.79 -0.60
N MET A 232 -14.63 -1.39 -0.57
CA MET A 232 -13.53 -0.92 0.28
C MET A 232 -13.08 0.49 -0.09
N TYR A 233 -12.92 0.79 -1.37
CA TYR A 233 -12.54 2.14 -1.84
C TYR A 233 -13.62 3.18 -1.51
N LYS A 234 -14.90 2.83 -1.68
CA LYS A 234 -15.99 3.76 -1.34
C LYS A 234 -16.03 4.06 0.16
N LYS A 235 -15.86 3.03 1.00
CA LYS A 235 -15.83 3.18 2.47
C LYS A 235 -14.62 3.98 2.93
N GLU A 236 -13.47 3.76 2.36
CA GLU A 236 -12.25 4.50 2.63
C GLU A 236 -12.40 6.00 2.34
N VAL A 237 -12.88 6.32 1.14
CA VAL A 237 -13.15 7.71 0.74
C VAL A 237 -14.16 8.37 1.67
N GLN A 238 -15.29 7.70 1.96
CA GLN A 238 -16.30 8.23 2.87
C GLN A 238 -15.70 8.49 4.27
N TYR A 239 -14.94 7.53 4.80
CA TYR A 239 -14.31 7.65 6.11
C TYR A 239 -13.34 8.84 6.19
N PHE A 240 -12.50 9.03 5.16
CA PHE A 240 -11.61 10.19 5.11
C PHE A 240 -12.39 11.50 5.11
N LEU A 241 -13.43 11.62 4.29
CA LEU A 241 -14.25 12.83 4.22
C LEU A 241 -15.01 13.12 5.52
N ASP A 242 -15.47 12.07 6.21
CA ASP A 242 -16.08 12.21 7.52
C ASP A 242 -15.06 12.73 8.55
N CYS A 243 -13.83 12.20 8.53
CA CYS A 243 -12.73 12.72 9.36
C CYS A 243 -12.42 14.20 9.07
N VAL A 244 -12.38 14.60 7.81
CA VAL A 244 -12.19 16.03 7.41
C VAL A 244 -13.32 16.90 7.95
N LYS A 245 -14.57 16.47 7.79
CA LYS A 245 -15.75 17.20 8.24
C LYS A 245 -15.80 17.33 9.77
N GLU A 246 -15.48 16.25 10.47
CA GLU A 246 -15.48 16.19 11.93
C GLU A 246 -14.20 16.74 12.57
N ARG A 247 -13.20 17.09 11.77
CA ARG A 247 -11.85 17.50 12.21
C ARG A 247 -11.20 16.44 13.11
N LYS A 248 -11.40 15.17 12.77
CA LYS A 248 -10.89 14.02 13.49
C LYS A 248 -9.70 13.42 12.74
N GLU A 249 -8.68 13.00 13.47
CA GLU A 249 -7.53 12.32 12.86
C GLU A 249 -7.95 10.93 12.34
N PRO A 250 -7.67 10.63 11.05
CA PRO A 250 -7.98 9.32 10.48
C PRO A 250 -7.05 8.23 11.02
N MET A 251 -7.53 7.00 11.05
CA MET A 251 -6.63 5.84 11.07
C MET A 251 -5.78 5.84 9.79
N ASN A 252 -4.59 5.27 9.86
CA ASN A 252 -3.63 5.25 8.77
C ASN A 252 -3.25 6.65 8.26
N ASN A 253 -3.09 7.59 9.19
CA ASN A 253 -2.51 8.89 8.89
C ASN A 253 -1.04 8.75 8.45
N ILE A 254 -0.41 9.87 8.05
CA ILE A 254 0.99 9.86 7.59
C ILE A 254 1.93 9.23 8.63
N LYS A 255 1.71 9.45 9.93
CA LYS A 255 2.54 8.89 11.00
C LYS A 255 2.39 7.36 11.09
N GLU A 256 1.17 6.83 11.07
CA GLU A 256 0.95 5.37 11.11
C GLU A 256 1.49 4.69 9.86
N ALA A 257 1.16 5.21 8.67
CA ALA A 257 1.63 4.66 7.41
C ALA A 257 3.15 4.78 7.27
N GLY A 258 3.73 5.88 7.75
CA GLY A 258 5.17 6.10 7.80
C GLY A 258 5.86 5.09 8.71
N TYR A 259 5.30 4.80 9.88
CA TYR A 259 5.82 3.79 10.78
C TYR A 259 5.91 2.41 10.13
N VAL A 260 4.84 1.96 9.47
CA VAL A 260 4.86 0.66 8.76
C VAL A 260 5.86 0.67 7.61
N LEU A 261 5.87 1.75 6.82
CA LEU A 261 6.79 1.90 5.69
C LEU A 261 8.25 1.93 6.15
N SER A 262 8.59 2.63 7.25
CA SER A 262 9.96 2.64 7.78
C SER A 262 10.44 1.23 8.14
N LYS A 263 9.60 0.42 8.81
CA LYS A 263 9.92 -0.98 9.12
C LYS A 263 10.20 -1.81 7.88
N ILE A 264 9.44 -1.59 6.81
CA ILE A 264 9.64 -2.27 5.52
C ILE A 264 10.95 -1.81 4.86
N LEU A 265 11.23 -0.52 4.82
CA LEU A 265 12.43 0.03 4.21
C LEU A 265 13.71 -0.36 4.97
N GLU A 266 13.66 -0.38 6.31
CA GLU A 266 14.74 -0.83 7.19
C GLU A 266 14.97 -2.35 7.10
N GLY A 267 13.87 -3.13 7.13
CA GLY A 267 13.91 -4.60 7.07
C GLY A 267 14.36 -5.14 5.72
N SER A 268 14.29 -4.32 4.71
CA SER A 268 14.67 -4.71 3.35
C SER A 268 16.16 -4.93 3.19
N GLY A 269 17.02 -4.77 4.18
CA GLY A 269 18.47 -5.08 4.08
C GLY A 269 19.03 -5.06 2.63
N TYR A 270 18.24 -4.46 1.75
CA TYR A 270 18.37 -4.43 0.31
C TYR A 270 19.60 -3.59 -0.02
N ASN A 271 20.71 -4.28 -0.14
CA ASN A 271 21.89 -3.73 -0.77
C ASN A 271 21.79 -4.03 -2.27
N PRO A 272 21.39 -3.08 -3.12
CA PRO A 272 21.29 -3.30 -4.55
C PRO A 272 22.64 -3.69 -5.21
N SER A 273 23.75 -3.59 -4.46
CA SER A 273 25.09 -3.99 -4.92
C SER A 273 25.41 -5.47 -4.68
N LYS A 274 24.56 -6.24 -4.03
CA LYS A 274 24.67 -7.70 -3.89
C LYS A 274 23.61 -8.44 -4.70
N ALA A 275 23.32 -7.98 -5.91
CA ALA A 275 22.69 -8.83 -6.91
C ALA A 275 23.59 -10.05 -7.12
N TYR A 276 23.06 -11.23 -6.93
CA TYR A 276 23.73 -12.50 -7.19
C TYR A 276 24.19 -12.51 -8.65
N ILE A 277 25.44 -12.13 -8.87
CA ILE A 277 26.19 -12.45 -10.09
C ILE A 277 26.52 -13.93 -9.97
N ASN A 278 26.08 -14.71 -10.94
CA ASN A 278 26.34 -16.13 -11.20
C ASN A 278 25.25 -17.11 -10.74
N GLN A 279 24.17 -17.14 -11.49
CA GLN A 279 23.67 -18.42 -12.00
C GLN A 279 23.50 -18.26 -13.52
N THR A 280 24.43 -18.81 -14.26
CA THR A 280 24.25 -19.13 -15.68
C THR A 280 22.93 -19.88 -15.80
N ALA A 281 22.02 -19.34 -16.60
CA ALA A 281 20.79 -20.03 -16.93
C ALA A 281 21.11 -21.47 -17.38
N PRO A 282 20.38 -22.48 -16.90
CA PRO A 282 20.47 -23.80 -17.48
C PRO A 282 20.08 -23.67 -18.96
N GLU A 283 20.93 -24.19 -19.85
CA GLU A 283 20.65 -24.27 -21.27
C GLU A 283 19.30 -24.93 -21.50
N ASP A 284 18.57 -24.35 -22.43
CA ASP A 284 17.26 -24.75 -22.93
C ASP A 284 16.93 -26.24 -22.79
N ILE A 285 15.96 -26.56 -21.95
CA ILE A 285 15.19 -27.80 -22.09
C ILE A 285 14.39 -27.64 -23.38
N LYS A 286 14.88 -28.22 -24.47
CA LYS A 286 14.12 -28.41 -25.70
C LYS A 286 12.86 -29.19 -25.34
N GLU A 287 11.72 -28.56 -25.52
CA GLU A 287 10.43 -29.25 -25.58
C GLU A 287 10.47 -30.21 -26.75
N ASP A 288 10.62 -31.51 -26.46
CA ASP A 288 10.24 -32.56 -27.39
C ASP A 288 8.73 -32.77 -27.25
N ARG A 289 8.08 -32.73 -28.40
CA ARG A 289 6.67 -32.75 -28.82
C ARG A 289 5.71 -33.63 -28.05
#